data_d0583fef90949e2d42f723db77975dcc
#
_entry.id   d0583fef90949e2d42f723db77975dcc
#
_cell.length_a   1.000
_cell.length_b   1.000
_cell.length_c   1.000
_cell.angle_alpha   90.00
_cell.angle_beta   90.00
_cell.angle_gamma   90.00
#
_symmetry.space_group_name_H-M   'P 1'
#
loop_
_entity.id
_entity.type
_entity.pdbx_description
1 polymer ?
#
loop_
_entity_poly.entity_id
_entity_poly.type
_entity_poly.pdbx_seq_one_letter_code
_entity_poly.pdbx_strand_id
1 'polypeptide(L)'
;GVSDAAAYGVNGTAELADAIRTVKGQNIYLVAVVSTCVDTLMAERYAATAQQTASGSAYTDSSGGWVDPYNTFTRTYLVSLCKELRELGFDEVAFSYLQQPLAAAELKYAGQTGSPSRTDAVVALAKYLRTSLSATGLRVSAIVSADSILQEKAKLSGQDMTVLPKLFDRVCVFAT
;
A
#
# COMPACT_ATOMS: atom_id res chain seq x y z
N GLY A 1 1.12 1.18 -18.72
CA GLY A 1 0.38 0.80 -17.49
C GLY A 1 0.68 -0.61 -17.05
N VAL A 2 0.54 -0.89 -15.76
CA VAL A 2 0.55 -2.28 -15.29
C VAL A 2 -0.57 -3.02 -16.02
N SER A 3 -0.25 -4.11 -16.73
CA SER A 3 -1.16 -4.77 -17.67
C SER A 3 -2.50 -5.16 -17.04
N ASP A 4 -2.47 -5.60 -15.77
CA ASP A 4 -3.68 -5.98 -15.05
C ASP A 4 -4.54 -4.77 -14.70
N ALA A 5 -3.94 -3.65 -14.30
CA ALA A 5 -4.67 -2.41 -14.05
C ALA A 5 -5.32 -1.87 -15.34
N ALA A 6 -4.61 -1.89 -16.46
CA ALA A 6 -5.12 -1.47 -17.75
C ALA A 6 -6.30 -2.33 -18.23
N ALA A 7 -6.26 -3.65 -17.99
CA ALA A 7 -7.34 -4.56 -18.32
C ALA A 7 -8.66 -4.25 -17.60
N TYR A 8 -8.61 -3.50 -16.49
CA TYR A 8 -9.77 -3.11 -15.69
C TYR A 8 -10.14 -1.63 -15.80
N GLY A 9 -9.60 -0.94 -16.81
CA GLY A 9 -9.93 0.47 -17.05
C GLY A 9 -9.23 1.46 -16.13
N VAL A 10 -8.24 1.02 -15.36
CA VAL A 10 -7.35 1.91 -14.60
C VAL A 10 -6.26 2.39 -15.56
N ASN A 11 -6.48 3.52 -16.19
CA ASN A 11 -5.61 4.02 -17.22
C ASN A 11 -4.60 5.02 -16.67
N GLY A 12 -3.30 4.69 -16.78
CA GLY A 12 -2.27 5.71 -16.90
C GLY A 12 -2.39 6.30 -18.31
N THR A 13 -3.04 7.43 -18.45
CA THR A 13 -3.30 8.03 -19.76
C THR A 13 -2.06 8.73 -20.28
N ALA A 14 -1.95 8.86 -21.62
CA ALA A 14 -0.96 9.72 -22.25
C ALA A 14 -1.02 11.16 -21.68
N GLU A 15 -2.22 11.62 -21.34
CA GLU A 15 -2.47 12.91 -20.70
C GLU A 15 -1.78 13.05 -19.34
N LEU A 16 -1.79 11.99 -18.51
CA LEU A 16 -1.08 12.00 -17.23
C LEU A 16 0.44 12.09 -17.46
N ALA A 17 0.98 11.35 -18.41
CA ALA A 17 2.41 11.39 -18.73
C ALA A 17 2.83 12.77 -19.24
N ASP A 18 1.99 13.43 -20.04
CA ASP A 18 2.23 14.79 -20.53
C ASP A 18 2.16 15.82 -19.40
N ALA A 19 1.19 15.72 -18.52
CA ALA A 19 1.08 16.58 -17.35
C ALA A 19 2.31 16.43 -16.44
N ILE A 20 2.75 15.19 -16.17
CA ILE A 20 3.94 14.91 -15.37
C ILE A 20 5.18 15.55 -16.01
N ARG A 21 5.38 15.39 -17.33
CA ARG A 21 6.52 15.99 -18.04
C ARG A 21 6.51 17.52 -17.93
N THR A 22 5.36 18.14 -18.06
CA THR A 22 5.20 19.59 -17.93
C THR A 22 5.62 20.07 -16.54
N VAL A 23 5.16 19.40 -15.51
CA VAL A 23 5.46 19.75 -14.11
C VAL A 23 6.94 19.49 -13.79
N LYS A 24 7.51 18.38 -14.26
CA LYS A 24 8.94 18.07 -14.10
C LYS A 24 9.84 19.08 -14.81
N GLY A 25 9.41 19.64 -15.95
CA GLY A 25 10.12 20.73 -16.64
C GLY A 25 10.26 21.99 -15.79
N GLN A 26 9.46 22.15 -14.75
CA GLN A 26 9.54 23.25 -13.78
C GLN A 26 10.36 22.89 -12.51
N ASN A 27 11.08 21.75 -12.53
CA ASN A 27 11.88 21.24 -11.41
C ASN A 27 11.07 21.02 -10.12
N ILE A 28 9.80 20.59 -10.25
CA ILE A 28 8.92 20.30 -9.13
C ILE A 28 9.15 18.84 -8.67
N TYR A 29 9.22 18.65 -7.36
CA TYR A 29 9.30 17.33 -6.73
C TYR A 29 7.91 16.67 -6.71
N LEU A 30 7.80 15.48 -7.31
CA LEU A 30 6.53 14.79 -7.47
C LEU A 30 6.42 13.60 -6.51
N VAL A 31 5.33 13.56 -5.78
CA VAL A 31 4.98 12.45 -4.88
C VAL A 31 3.71 11.77 -5.39
N ALA A 32 3.78 10.47 -5.65
CA ALA A 32 2.59 9.65 -5.91
C ALA A 32 2.07 9.06 -4.60
N VAL A 33 0.77 9.21 -4.34
CA VAL A 33 0.12 8.51 -3.23
C VAL A 33 -0.45 7.20 -3.75
N VAL A 34 0.00 6.08 -3.17
CA VAL A 34 -0.43 4.73 -3.56
C VAL A 34 -1.18 4.09 -2.40
N SER A 35 -2.41 3.68 -2.65
CA SER A 35 -3.19 2.85 -1.71
C SER A 35 -2.57 1.47 -1.63
N THR A 36 -2.31 0.98 -0.42
CA THR A 36 -1.49 -0.23 -0.21
C THR A 36 -2.36 -1.45 0.11
N CYS A 37 -3.13 -1.40 1.18
CA CYS A 37 -3.97 -2.52 1.62
C CYS A 37 -5.46 -2.33 1.29
N VAL A 38 -5.86 -1.21 0.69
CA VAL A 38 -7.21 -0.99 0.18
C VAL A 38 -7.16 -0.92 -1.33
N ASP A 39 -7.70 -1.95 -1.98
CA ASP A 39 -7.87 -2.01 -3.44
C ASP A 39 -9.11 -2.85 -3.75
N THR A 40 -10.23 -2.17 -3.92
CA THR A 40 -11.52 -2.82 -4.16
C THR A 40 -11.52 -3.61 -5.46
N LEU A 41 -10.93 -3.06 -6.53
CA LEU A 41 -10.88 -3.75 -7.82
C LEU A 41 -10.06 -5.03 -7.74
N MET A 42 -8.91 -4.99 -7.07
CA MET A 42 -8.08 -6.17 -6.88
C MET A 42 -8.78 -7.21 -6.01
N ALA A 43 -9.38 -6.79 -4.89
CA ALA A 43 -10.07 -7.69 -3.98
C ALA A 43 -11.28 -8.40 -4.63
N GLU A 44 -12.01 -7.70 -5.50
CA GLU A 44 -13.17 -8.25 -6.22
C GLU A 44 -12.76 -9.16 -7.39
N ARG A 45 -11.77 -8.75 -8.18
CA ARG A 45 -11.35 -9.45 -9.39
C ARG A 45 -10.47 -10.66 -9.12
N TYR A 46 -9.66 -10.58 -8.09
CA TYR A 46 -8.73 -11.63 -7.67
C TYR A 46 -9.03 -12.04 -6.23
N ALA A 47 -10.10 -12.82 -6.02
CA ALA A 47 -10.58 -13.21 -4.69
C ALA A 47 -9.49 -13.79 -3.77
N ALA A 48 -8.45 -14.42 -4.35
CA ALA A 48 -7.30 -14.92 -3.60
C ALA A 48 -6.41 -13.80 -3.01
N THR A 49 -6.57 -12.55 -3.46
CA THR A 49 -5.84 -11.40 -2.92
C THR A 49 -6.58 -10.73 -1.79
N ALA A 50 -7.90 -10.93 -1.70
CA ALA A 50 -8.72 -10.31 -0.68
C ALA A 50 -8.30 -10.72 0.74
N GLN A 51 -8.22 -9.75 1.63
CA GLN A 51 -8.08 -9.99 3.05
C GLN A 51 -9.29 -10.78 3.55
N GLN A 52 -9.07 -11.89 4.21
CA GLN A 52 -10.15 -12.76 4.68
C GLN A 52 -10.45 -12.57 6.15
N THR A 53 -11.73 -12.67 6.48
CA THR A 53 -12.22 -12.79 7.85
C THR A 53 -11.98 -14.20 8.39
N ALA A 54 -12.22 -14.42 9.68
CA ALA A 54 -12.14 -15.75 10.30
C ALA A 54 -13.05 -16.77 9.60
N SER A 55 -14.20 -16.36 9.04
CA SER A 55 -15.11 -17.23 8.29
C SER A 55 -14.60 -17.58 6.88
N GLY A 56 -13.55 -16.90 6.38
CA GLY A 56 -13.03 -17.08 5.03
C GLY A 56 -13.70 -16.18 3.98
N SER A 57 -14.57 -15.27 4.39
CA SER A 57 -15.15 -14.27 3.48
C SER A 57 -14.20 -13.11 3.27
N ALA A 58 -14.22 -12.50 2.08
CA ALA A 58 -13.49 -11.28 1.81
C ALA A 58 -13.95 -10.14 2.73
N TYR A 59 -12.99 -9.39 3.27
CA TYR A 59 -13.28 -8.27 4.16
C TYR A 59 -13.45 -6.98 3.36
N THR A 60 -14.53 -6.27 3.65
CA THR A 60 -14.84 -4.93 3.10
C THR A 60 -15.35 -4.02 4.21
N ASP A 61 -15.09 -2.72 4.09
CA ASP A 61 -15.64 -1.68 4.96
C ASP A 61 -15.91 -0.39 4.16
N SER A 62 -16.15 0.71 4.84
CA SER A 62 -16.39 2.01 4.21
C SER A 62 -15.21 2.54 3.39
N SER A 63 -13.99 2.02 3.60
CA SER A 63 -12.80 2.37 2.80
C SER A 63 -12.75 1.58 1.48
N GLY A 64 -13.47 0.46 1.39
CA GLY A 64 -13.50 -0.41 0.21
C GLY A 64 -13.14 -1.86 0.52
N GLY A 65 -12.71 -2.59 -0.51
CA GLY A 65 -12.19 -3.95 -0.42
C GLY A 65 -10.73 -3.94 0.04
N TRP A 66 -10.41 -4.78 1.01
CA TRP A 66 -9.05 -4.91 1.56
C TRP A 66 -8.31 -6.08 0.93
N VAL A 67 -7.01 -5.90 0.73
CA VAL A 67 -6.13 -6.94 0.18
C VAL A 67 -5.13 -7.43 1.24
N ASP A 68 -4.77 -8.70 1.12
CA ASP A 68 -3.88 -9.38 2.07
C ASP A 68 -2.42 -8.94 1.85
N PRO A 69 -1.75 -8.38 2.87
CA PRO A 69 -0.36 -7.94 2.80
C PRO A 69 0.64 -9.08 2.64
N TYR A 70 0.27 -10.34 2.87
CA TYR A 70 1.12 -11.50 2.62
C TYR A 70 0.94 -12.10 1.22
N ASN A 71 -0.13 -11.75 0.50
CA ASN A 71 -0.38 -12.29 -0.82
C ASN A 71 0.72 -11.87 -1.80
N THR A 72 1.33 -12.84 -2.49
CA THR A 72 2.44 -12.58 -3.42
C THR A 72 2.04 -11.72 -4.60
N PHE A 73 0.83 -11.92 -5.14
CA PHE A 73 0.33 -11.11 -6.25
C PHE A 73 0.15 -9.65 -5.83
N THR A 74 -0.47 -9.39 -4.67
CA THR A 74 -0.59 -8.04 -4.09
C THR A 74 0.76 -7.35 -4.00
N ARG A 75 1.76 -8.05 -3.44
CA ARG A 75 3.12 -7.53 -3.27
C ARG A 75 3.81 -7.20 -4.58
N THR A 76 3.76 -8.12 -5.55
CA THR A 76 4.40 -7.91 -6.86
C THR A 76 3.71 -6.83 -7.66
N TYR A 77 2.38 -6.74 -7.60
CA TYR A 77 1.60 -5.68 -8.23
C TYR A 77 1.99 -4.30 -7.70
N LEU A 78 2.05 -4.12 -6.37
CA LEU A 78 2.47 -2.85 -5.76
C LEU A 78 3.87 -2.43 -6.19
N VAL A 79 4.82 -3.36 -6.23
CA VAL A 79 6.18 -3.08 -6.70
C VAL A 79 6.20 -2.69 -8.18
N SER A 80 5.43 -3.36 -9.03
CA SER A 80 5.33 -3.05 -10.46
C SER A 80 4.75 -1.66 -10.68
N LEU A 81 3.69 -1.32 -9.95
CA LEU A 81 3.08 0.00 -9.97
C LEU A 81 4.09 1.10 -9.57
N CYS A 82 4.85 0.88 -8.50
CA CYS A 82 5.86 1.84 -8.06
C CYS A 82 6.99 2.03 -9.10
N LYS A 83 7.42 0.96 -9.76
CA LYS A 83 8.42 1.05 -10.84
C LYS A 83 7.90 1.86 -12.02
N GLU A 84 6.66 1.64 -12.42
CA GLU A 84 6.02 2.44 -13.47
C GLU A 84 5.92 3.92 -13.09
N LEU A 85 5.52 4.23 -11.86
CA LEU A 85 5.49 5.61 -11.36
C LEU A 85 6.89 6.26 -11.43
N ARG A 86 7.95 5.50 -11.16
CA ARG A 86 9.32 5.98 -11.33
C ARG A 86 9.64 6.29 -12.78
N GLU A 87 9.26 5.42 -13.70
CA GLU A 87 9.45 5.62 -15.15
C GLU A 87 8.68 6.84 -15.68
N LEU A 88 7.50 7.11 -15.10
CA LEU A 88 6.71 8.31 -15.41
C LEU A 88 7.34 9.59 -14.87
N GLY A 89 8.31 9.52 -13.96
CA GLY A 89 9.04 10.68 -13.45
C GLY A 89 8.72 11.10 -12.03
N PHE A 90 7.98 10.29 -11.27
CA PHE A 90 7.81 10.55 -9.83
C PHE A 90 9.12 10.37 -9.07
N ASP A 91 9.31 11.22 -8.07
CA ASP A 91 10.49 11.22 -7.20
C ASP A 91 10.28 10.35 -5.95
N GLU A 92 9.03 10.23 -5.52
CA GLU A 92 8.65 9.56 -4.29
C GLU A 92 7.30 8.86 -4.44
N VAL A 93 7.14 7.73 -3.76
CA VAL A 93 5.85 7.09 -3.51
C VAL A 93 5.55 7.14 -2.02
N ALA A 94 4.37 7.66 -1.67
CA ALA A 94 3.83 7.67 -0.31
C ALA A 94 2.73 6.61 -0.20
N PHE A 95 2.96 5.59 0.61
CA PHE A 95 2.04 4.48 0.82
C PHE A 95 0.95 4.87 1.82
N SER A 96 -0.28 5.08 1.32
CA SER A 96 -1.48 5.21 2.14
C SER A 96 -2.10 3.84 2.42
N TYR A 97 -2.94 3.74 3.43
CA TYR A 97 -3.52 2.45 3.85
C TYR A 97 -2.48 1.33 4.04
N LEU A 98 -1.25 1.68 4.40
CA LEU A 98 -0.26 0.71 4.87
C LEU A 98 -0.62 0.31 6.29
N GLN A 99 -1.75 -0.37 6.43
CA GLN A 99 -2.37 -0.74 7.70
C GLN A 99 -3.35 -1.89 7.52
N GLN A 100 -3.86 -2.39 8.63
CA GLN A 100 -4.97 -3.33 8.67
C GLN A 100 -6.28 -2.62 8.99
N PRO A 101 -7.45 -3.19 8.60
CA PRO A 101 -8.75 -2.61 8.92
C PRO A 101 -8.92 -2.46 10.44
N LEU A 102 -9.40 -1.30 10.89
CA LEU A 102 -9.53 -0.97 12.31
C LEU A 102 -10.64 -1.76 13.01
N ALA A 103 -11.61 -2.29 12.26
CA ALA A 103 -12.65 -3.15 12.83
C ALA A 103 -12.03 -4.38 13.49
N ALA A 104 -12.52 -4.73 14.67
CA ALA A 104 -11.94 -5.74 15.55
C ALA A 104 -12.11 -7.20 15.06
N ALA A 105 -12.44 -7.43 13.80
CA ALA A 105 -12.58 -8.77 13.25
C ALA A 105 -11.24 -9.50 13.21
N GLU A 106 -11.28 -10.80 13.47
CA GLU A 106 -10.15 -11.69 13.28
C GLU A 106 -9.89 -11.87 11.79
N LEU A 107 -8.63 -11.73 11.36
CA LEU A 107 -8.22 -11.80 9.97
C LEU A 107 -7.36 -13.04 9.71
N LYS A 108 -7.50 -13.62 8.52
CA LYS A 108 -6.64 -14.69 8.03
C LYS A 108 -5.70 -14.17 6.96
N TYR A 109 -4.47 -14.66 6.97
CA TYR A 109 -3.44 -14.26 6.02
C TYR A 109 -3.01 -15.43 5.16
N ALA A 110 -2.94 -15.22 3.85
CA ALA A 110 -2.59 -16.24 2.88
C ALA A 110 -1.18 -16.79 3.12
N GLY A 111 -1.07 -18.11 3.09
CA GLY A 111 0.22 -18.80 3.22
C GLY A 111 0.88 -18.69 4.59
N GLN A 112 0.21 -18.13 5.59
CA GLN A 112 0.75 -18.04 6.94
C GLN A 112 0.24 -19.19 7.81
N THR A 113 1.17 -19.93 8.40
CA THR A 113 0.92 -20.90 9.47
C THR A 113 1.11 -20.20 10.81
N GLY A 114 0.13 -20.27 11.66
CA GLY A 114 0.06 -19.43 12.86
C GLY A 114 -0.82 -18.20 12.61
N SER A 115 -0.98 -17.39 13.62
CA SER A 115 -1.78 -16.16 13.54
C SER A 115 -0.85 -14.95 13.70
N PRO A 116 -0.18 -14.49 12.62
CA PRO A 116 0.65 -13.30 12.71
C PRO A 116 -0.21 -12.12 13.16
N SER A 117 0.37 -11.26 13.99
CA SER A 117 -0.32 -10.06 14.42
C SER A 117 -0.52 -9.10 13.23
N ARG A 118 -1.42 -8.15 13.36
CA ARG A 118 -1.61 -7.08 12.39
C ARG A 118 -0.33 -6.28 12.16
N THR A 119 0.44 -6.07 13.23
CA THR A 119 1.75 -5.42 13.18
C THR A 119 2.73 -6.24 12.35
N ASP A 120 2.81 -7.56 12.55
CA ASP A 120 3.68 -8.42 11.74
C ASP A 120 3.33 -8.33 10.26
N ALA A 121 2.04 -8.31 9.93
CA ALA A 121 1.57 -8.23 8.55
C ALA A 121 1.97 -6.90 7.88
N VAL A 122 1.75 -5.78 8.55
CA VAL A 122 2.11 -4.46 8.04
C VAL A 122 3.63 -4.30 7.92
N VAL A 123 4.38 -4.72 8.94
CA VAL A 123 5.84 -4.65 8.93
C VAL A 123 6.44 -5.57 7.85
N ALA A 124 5.88 -6.77 7.65
CA ALA A 124 6.34 -7.67 6.59
C ALA A 124 6.15 -7.06 5.19
N LEU A 125 5.00 -6.43 4.93
CA LEU A 125 4.75 -5.73 3.66
C LEU A 125 5.68 -4.52 3.50
N ALA A 126 5.83 -3.71 4.54
CA ALA A 126 6.72 -2.55 4.54
C ALA A 126 8.18 -2.93 4.22
N LYS A 127 8.70 -3.97 4.84
CA LYS A 127 10.04 -4.51 4.55
C LYS A 127 10.16 -5.01 3.12
N TYR A 128 9.15 -5.71 2.62
CA TYR A 128 9.13 -6.20 1.25
C TYR A 128 9.20 -5.05 0.24
N LEU A 129 8.34 -4.03 0.41
CA LEU A 129 8.31 -2.84 -0.46
C LEU A 129 9.66 -2.11 -0.42
N ARG A 130 10.19 -1.83 0.79
CA ARG A 130 11.50 -1.17 0.94
C ARG A 130 12.61 -1.92 0.22
N THR A 131 12.70 -3.23 0.41
CA THR A 131 13.75 -4.06 -0.21
C THR A 131 13.60 -4.09 -1.73
N SER A 132 12.37 -4.30 -2.23
CA SER A 132 12.12 -4.44 -3.68
C SER A 132 12.30 -3.13 -4.46
N LEU A 133 12.16 -1.99 -3.79
CA LEU A 133 12.27 -0.66 -4.40
C LEU A 133 13.65 -0.01 -4.17
N SER A 134 14.53 -0.60 -3.38
CA SER A 134 15.81 0.00 -2.97
C SER A 134 16.72 0.41 -4.14
N ALA A 135 16.69 -0.35 -5.24
CA ALA A 135 17.53 -0.09 -6.42
C ALA A 135 16.89 0.84 -7.46
N THR A 136 15.65 1.29 -7.24
CA THR A 136 14.92 2.10 -8.24
C THR A 136 15.29 3.58 -8.21
N GLY A 137 15.93 4.05 -7.15
CA GLY A 137 16.16 5.47 -6.88
C GLY A 137 14.88 6.23 -6.49
N LEU A 138 13.76 5.54 -6.32
CA LEU A 138 12.51 6.10 -5.84
C LEU A 138 12.57 6.24 -4.31
N ARG A 139 12.24 7.42 -3.78
CA ARG A 139 12.02 7.55 -2.35
C ARG A 139 10.71 6.89 -1.95
N VAL A 140 10.67 6.31 -0.77
CA VAL A 140 9.50 5.63 -0.25
C VAL A 140 9.10 6.19 1.11
N SER A 141 7.83 6.55 1.23
CA SER A 141 7.26 7.14 2.44
C SER A 141 6.03 6.38 2.88
N ALA A 142 5.72 6.44 4.17
CA ALA A 142 4.48 5.89 4.73
C ALA A 142 3.56 7.03 5.18
N ILE A 143 2.27 6.91 4.87
CA ILE A 143 1.23 7.76 5.44
C ILE A 143 0.57 6.99 6.58
N VAL A 144 0.60 7.57 7.77
CA VAL A 144 0.01 7.01 8.97
C VAL A 144 -1.09 7.93 9.50
N SER A 145 -2.13 7.37 10.11
CA SER A 145 -3.13 8.21 10.77
C SER A 145 -2.61 8.71 12.12
N ALA A 146 -3.04 9.90 12.54
CA ALA A 146 -2.73 10.42 13.87
C ALA A 146 -3.19 9.44 14.98
N ASP A 147 -4.31 8.79 14.78
CA ASP A 147 -4.84 7.75 15.66
C ASP A 147 -3.89 6.56 15.85
N SER A 148 -3.08 6.23 14.86
CA SER A 148 -2.09 5.14 14.94
C SER A 148 -0.90 5.48 15.82
N ILE A 149 -0.69 6.77 16.11
CA ILE A 149 0.33 7.25 17.05
C ILE A 149 -0.17 7.10 18.49
N LEU A 150 -1.49 7.16 18.68
CA LEU A 150 -2.14 6.94 19.96
C LEU A 150 -2.24 5.42 20.20
N GLN A 151 -1.58 4.94 21.24
CA GLN A 151 -1.25 3.51 21.48
C GLN A 151 -2.40 2.49 21.33
N GLU A 152 -3.64 2.88 21.55
CA GLU A 152 -4.78 1.94 21.46
C GLU A 152 -5.12 1.55 20.02
N LYS A 153 -5.04 2.50 19.09
CA LYS A 153 -5.34 2.25 17.67
C LYS A 153 -4.14 1.72 16.88
N ALA A 154 -2.91 1.93 17.36
CA ALA A 154 -1.70 1.41 16.73
C ALA A 154 -1.74 -0.13 16.59
N LYS A 155 -2.22 -0.84 17.61
CA LYS A 155 -2.37 -2.31 17.59
C LYS A 155 -3.41 -2.77 16.58
N LEU A 156 -4.50 -2.02 16.40
CA LEU A 156 -5.57 -2.35 15.46
C LEU A 156 -5.16 -2.08 14.02
N SER A 157 -4.48 -0.96 13.77
CA SER A 157 -3.96 -0.64 12.44
C SER A 157 -2.75 -1.48 12.04
N GLY A 158 -2.00 -2.00 13.00
CA GLY A 158 -0.72 -2.67 12.77
C GLY A 158 0.43 -1.70 12.45
N GLN A 159 0.22 -0.39 12.53
CA GLN A 159 1.24 0.62 12.25
C GLN A 159 2.14 0.81 13.47
N ASP A 160 3.29 0.16 13.48
CA ASP A 160 4.28 0.28 14.56
C ASP A 160 5.24 1.44 14.31
N MET A 161 5.07 2.51 15.08
CA MET A 161 5.91 3.71 14.99
C MET A 161 7.32 3.53 15.55
N THR A 162 7.65 2.39 16.14
CA THR A 162 9.03 2.05 16.51
C THR A 162 9.78 1.41 15.35
N VAL A 163 9.08 0.88 14.36
CA VAL A 163 9.61 0.15 13.20
C VAL A 163 9.48 0.94 11.90
N LEU A 164 8.29 1.44 11.56
CA LEU A 164 8.03 2.09 10.27
C LEU A 164 8.98 3.26 9.96
N PRO A 165 9.32 4.17 10.90
CA PRO A 165 10.26 5.24 10.61
C PRO A 165 11.67 4.80 10.24
N LYS A 166 12.04 3.55 10.54
CA LYS A 166 13.34 2.98 10.17
C LYS A 166 13.34 2.35 8.78
N LEU A 167 12.15 2.08 8.23
CA LEU A 167 11.97 1.44 6.92
C LEU A 167 11.74 2.45 5.80
N PHE A 168 11.22 3.62 6.11
CA PHE A 168 10.83 4.63 5.13
C PHE A 168 11.73 5.87 5.20
N ASP A 169 11.87 6.55 4.07
CA ASP A 169 12.63 7.81 3.98
C ASP A 169 11.88 8.95 4.69
N ARG A 170 10.54 8.81 4.81
CA ARG A 170 9.66 9.77 5.48
C ARG A 170 8.43 9.06 6.04
N VAL A 171 7.93 9.56 7.15
CA VAL A 171 6.59 9.22 7.65
C VAL A 171 5.75 10.49 7.67
N CYS A 172 4.62 10.46 6.98
CA CYS A 172 3.66 11.55 6.92
C CYS A 172 2.49 11.22 7.83
N VAL A 173 2.20 12.11 8.76
CA VAL A 173 1.06 11.93 9.67
C VAL A 173 -0.15 12.64 9.06
N PHE A 174 -1.22 11.91 8.84
CA PHE A 174 -2.51 12.45 8.41
C PHE A 174 -3.37 12.71 9.66
N ALA A 175 -3.56 13.97 9.97
CA ALA A 175 -4.40 14.44 11.07
C ALA A 175 -5.73 14.93 10.48
N THR A 176 -6.84 14.31 10.89
CA THR A 176 -8.22 14.74 10.60
C THR A 176 -8.90 15.21 11.86
#